data_d5fc149232cf1818a90fcde0f2dd1468
#
_entry.id   d5fc149232cf1818a90fcde0f2dd1468
#
_cell.length_a   1.000
_cell.length_b   1.000
_cell.length_c   1.000
_cell.angle_alpha   90.00
_cell.angle_beta   90.00
_cell.angle_gamma   90.00
#
_symmetry.space_group_name_H-M   'P 1'
#
loop_
_entity.id
_entity.type
_entity.pdbx_description
1 polymer ?
#
loop_
_entity_poly.entity_id
_entity_poly.type
_entity_poly.pdbx_seq_one_letter_code
_entity_poly.pdbx_strand_id
1 'polypeptide(L)'
;MSVWRLVKLNFGRSPAHFGELGIGIEQTSDRVRSDALFSAWVSVYARLFGKNAVEELLQIFPCEKRSQLIPPLRISSTFIYRQENEHTIYYLPRPLKFPINYPNEELEFFKTYKKLNYLPLEVWQRWYQGEGFIGADTEELIAETNGKSNGHLRQVGTFDYKKAVEIDQIPKIAVDRVTRATNLYHTCFVQFRSGENPSGLYFLLQLSPEGEKLADKLKATLHLLGEEGLGGERSSGAGRFQVEWLELPETWQKVVNFSTGNYHTLMSLFWDIPITTEFLNNASYDIQERGGWIAENQLRRKMVRMFSEGSVFIAPPAGKLVDVTPQGFKKHRIYRSGISLSLPIKAKDK
;
A
#
# COMPACT_ATOMS: atom_id res chain seq x y z
N MET A 1 15.24 11.89 15.93
CA MET A 1 14.60 12.10 14.60
C MET A 1 14.12 10.75 14.11
N SER A 2 13.06 10.68 13.30
CA SER A 2 12.62 9.42 12.72
C SER A 2 13.48 9.06 11.50
N VAL A 3 13.72 7.76 11.35
CA VAL A 3 14.53 7.21 10.25
C VAL A 3 13.60 6.63 9.18
N TRP A 4 13.86 6.97 7.93
CA TRP A 4 13.12 6.45 6.80
C TRP A 4 13.90 5.34 6.09
N ARG A 5 13.18 4.35 5.60
CA ARG A 5 13.68 3.25 4.77
C ARG A 5 12.75 3.01 3.60
N LEU A 6 13.31 2.56 2.51
CA LEU A 6 12.57 2.03 1.37
C LEU A 6 12.81 0.52 1.33
N VAL A 7 11.75 -0.25 1.32
CA VAL A 7 11.83 -1.71 1.33
C VAL A 7 11.20 -2.24 0.05
N LYS A 8 11.98 -2.95 -0.76
CA LYS A 8 11.49 -3.63 -1.95
C LYS A 8 11.18 -5.09 -1.64
N LEU A 9 10.11 -5.59 -2.26
CA LEU A 9 9.67 -6.98 -2.23
C LEU A 9 9.73 -7.50 -3.66
N ASN A 10 10.72 -8.32 -3.95
CA ASN A 10 10.93 -8.91 -5.27
C ASN A 10 10.32 -10.31 -5.31
N PHE A 11 9.24 -10.49 -6.02
CA PHE A 11 8.53 -11.77 -6.16
C PHE A 11 9.18 -12.71 -7.20
N GLY A 12 10.08 -12.19 -8.04
CA GLY A 12 10.68 -12.98 -9.10
C GLY A 12 9.62 -13.62 -10.00
N ARG A 13 9.62 -14.94 -10.06
CA ARG A 13 8.62 -15.75 -10.79
C ARG A 13 7.49 -16.27 -9.90
N SER A 14 7.49 -15.96 -8.60
CA SER A 14 6.46 -16.42 -7.68
C SER A 14 5.16 -15.64 -7.93
N PRO A 15 4.05 -16.30 -8.30
CA PRO A 15 2.76 -15.64 -8.37
C PRO A 15 2.29 -15.28 -6.96
N ALA A 16 1.45 -14.27 -6.84
CA ALA A 16 0.86 -13.89 -5.58
C ALA A 16 -0.66 -13.73 -5.68
N HIS A 17 -1.36 -13.94 -4.56
CA HIS A 17 -2.80 -13.71 -4.47
C HIS A 17 -3.08 -12.76 -3.30
N PHE A 18 -3.56 -11.56 -3.59
CA PHE A 18 -3.82 -10.53 -2.60
C PHE A 18 -5.32 -10.25 -2.49
N GLY A 19 -5.98 -10.96 -1.58
CA GLY A 19 -7.40 -10.75 -1.29
C GLY A 19 -7.66 -9.53 -0.41
N GLU A 20 -8.68 -8.73 -0.75
CA GLU A 20 -9.05 -7.52 0.00
C GLU A 20 -9.98 -7.81 1.19
N LEU A 21 -11.00 -8.63 0.98
CA LEU A 21 -12.04 -8.93 1.98
C LEU A 21 -11.97 -10.37 2.53
N GLY A 22 -11.04 -11.18 2.05
CA GLY A 22 -10.95 -12.60 2.37
C GLY A 22 -12.10 -13.43 1.81
N ILE A 23 -12.77 -12.95 0.77
CA ILE A 23 -13.85 -13.60 0.03
C ILE A 23 -13.53 -13.46 -1.45
N GLY A 24 -13.71 -14.57 -2.20
CA GLY A 24 -13.50 -14.60 -3.65
C GLY A 24 -12.03 -14.77 -4.02
N ILE A 25 -11.61 -16.02 -4.19
CA ILE A 25 -10.28 -16.36 -4.73
C ILE A 25 -10.15 -16.05 -6.22
N GLU A 26 -11.26 -15.67 -6.84
CA GLU A 26 -11.38 -15.33 -8.26
C GLU A 26 -10.94 -13.88 -8.58
N GLN A 27 -10.62 -13.10 -7.55
CA GLN A 27 -10.15 -11.72 -7.70
C GLN A 27 -8.91 -11.50 -6.85
N THR A 28 -7.91 -10.83 -7.40
CA THR A 28 -6.69 -10.44 -6.69
C THR A 28 -6.43 -8.95 -6.90
N SER A 29 -5.83 -8.32 -5.90
CA SER A 29 -5.24 -6.98 -6.03
C SER A 29 -3.84 -7.09 -6.61
N ASP A 30 -3.35 -6.02 -7.22
CA ASP A 30 -1.97 -5.90 -7.70
C ASP A 30 -0.97 -5.53 -6.59
N ARG A 31 -1.45 -5.30 -5.36
CA ARG A 31 -0.66 -4.85 -4.22
C ARG A 31 -1.28 -5.24 -2.88
N VAL A 32 -0.52 -5.06 -1.81
CA VAL A 32 -0.94 -5.31 -0.43
C VAL A 32 -1.11 -3.99 0.32
N ARG A 33 -2.22 -3.81 1.00
CA ARG A 33 -2.46 -2.61 1.81
C ARG A 33 -1.74 -2.68 3.15
N SER A 34 -1.44 -1.51 3.73
CA SER A 34 -0.65 -1.35 4.96
C SER A 34 -1.17 -2.19 6.13
N ASP A 35 -2.48 -2.30 6.29
CA ASP A 35 -3.11 -3.07 7.37
C ASP A 35 -2.88 -4.60 7.23
N ALA A 36 -2.91 -5.09 5.99
CA ALA A 36 -2.64 -6.50 5.70
C ALA A 36 -1.14 -6.82 5.83
N LEU A 37 -0.27 -5.93 5.33
CA LEU A 37 1.17 -6.05 5.49
C LEU A 37 1.57 -6.04 6.97
N PHE A 38 1.04 -5.09 7.76
CA PHE A 38 1.25 -5.02 9.20
C PHE A 38 0.80 -6.32 9.89
N SER A 39 -0.39 -6.81 9.59
CA SER A 39 -0.93 -8.03 10.20
C SER A 39 -0.09 -9.26 9.89
N ALA A 40 0.38 -9.39 8.64
CA ALA A 40 1.26 -10.48 8.23
C ALA A 40 2.61 -10.39 8.96
N TRP A 41 3.20 -9.20 9.01
CA TRP A 41 4.47 -8.95 9.68
C TRP A 41 4.41 -9.26 11.18
N VAL A 42 3.41 -8.74 11.89
CA VAL A 42 3.19 -9.03 13.33
C VAL A 42 2.92 -10.50 13.58
N SER A 43 2.23 -11.19 12.71
CA SER A 43 1.98 -12.64 12.82
C SER A 43 3.29 -13.46 12.76
N VAL A 44 4.21 -13.10 11.85
CA VAL A 44 5.53 -13.75 11.78
C VAL A 44 6.39 -13.34 12.97
N TYR A 45 6.33 -12.09 13.42
CA TYR A 45 7.02 -11.62 14.62
C TYR A 45 6.63 -12.44 15.86
N ALA A 46 5.33 -12.73 16.03
CA ALA A 46 4.84 -13.55 17.14
C ALA A 46 5.39 -14.99 17.09
N ARG A 47 5.58 -15.56 15.91
CA ARG A 47 6.16 -16.90 15.74
C ARG A 47 7.66 -16.95 15.99
N LEU A 48 8.40 -15.92 15.59
CA LEU A 48 9.85 -15.84 15.81
C LEU A 48 10.21 -15.55 17.27
N PHE A 49 9.50 -14.59 17.90
CA PHE A 49 9.89 -14.06 19.19
C PHE A 49 8.94 -14.42 20.34
N GLY A 50 7.83 -15.10 20.03
CA GLY A 50 6.88 -15.60 21.01
C GLY A 50 5.82 -14.57 21.43
N LYS A 51 4.89 -15.05 22.26
CA LYS A 51 3.71 -14.29 22.69
C LYS A 51 4.07 -13.02 23.46
N ASN A 52 4.99 -13.12 24.42
CA ASN A 52 5.35 -11.97 25.25
C ASN A 52 5.95 -10.84 24.41
N ALA A 53 6.85 -11.16 23.50
CA ALA A 53 7.49 -10.16 22.64
C ALA A 53 6.49 -9.43 21.71
N VAL A 54 5.47 -10.13 21.18
CA VAL A 54 4.43 -9.47 20.36
C VAL A 54 3.49 -8.64 21.22
N GLU A 55 3.18 -9.05 22.45
CA GLU A 55 2.39 -8.25 23.38
C GLU A 55 3.12 -6.97 23.76
N GLU A 56 4.42 -7.04 24.07
CA GLU A 56 5.28 -5.88 24.32
C GLU A 56 5.33 -4.96 23.10
N LEU A 57 5.54 -5.50 21.90
CA LEU A 57 5.52 -4.73 20.65
C LEU A 57 4.19 -3.98 20.49
N LEU A 58 3.06 -4.65 20.67
CA LEU A 58 1.74 -4.03 20.47
C LEU A 58 1.39 -3.03 21.59
N GLN A 59 2.00 -3.12 22.77
CA GLN A 59 1.78 -2.15 23.85
C GLN A 59 2.34 -0.77 23.55
N ILE A 60 3.36 -0.64 22.73
CA ILE A 60 3.96 0.66 22.36
C ILE A 60 3.28 1.33 21.16
N PHE A 61 2.24 0.71 20.59
CA PHE A 61 1.42 1.32 19.56
C PHE A 61 0.21 2.09 20.11
N PRO A 62 -0.18 3.20 19.48
CA PRO A 62 -1.43 3.89 19.81
C PRO A 62 -2.65 3.01 19.50
N CYS A 63 -3.60 2.99 20.43
CA CYS A 63 -4.91 2.35 20.29
C CYS A 63 -5.94 3.20 21.04
N GLU A 64 -7.22 2.82 21.03
CA GLU A 64 -8.28 3.58 21.71
C GLU A 64 -7.94 3.94 23.16
N LYS A 65 -7.33 3.01 23.90
CA LYS A 65 -6.97 3.20 25.31
C LYS A 65 -5.66 3.95 25.54
N ARG A 66 -4.84 4.10 24.51
CA ARG A 66 -3.50 4.68 24.56
C ARG A 66 -3.27 5.57 23.35
N SER A 67 -4.13 6.56 23.17
CA SER A 67 -4.13 7.43 21.96
C SER A 67 -2.94 8.38 21.88
N GLN A 68 -2.26 8.64 22.99
CA GLN A 68 -1.13 9.60 23.07
C GLN A 68 0.22 9.02 22.65
N LEU A 69 0.31 7.71 22.42
CA LEU A 69 1.56 7.07 22.05
C LEU A 69 2.00 7.45 20.64
N ILE A 70 3.29 7.64 20.46
CA ILE A 70 3.92 7.73 19.15
C ILE A 70 4.19 6.30 18.66
N PRO A 71 3.70 5.90 17.49
CA PRO A 71 3.92 4.55 17.02
C PRO A 71 5.42 4.30 16.76
N PRO A 72 5.95 3.10 17.08
CA PRO A 72 7.35 2.77 16.84
C PRO A 72 7.68 2.74 15.36
N LEU A 73 6.71 2.40 14.54
CA LEU A 73 6.84 2.40 13.08
C LEU A 73 5.55 2.86 12.40
N ARG A 74 5.71 3.44 11.21
CA ARG A 74 4.65 3.72 10.24
C ARG A 74 5.04 3.07 8.92
N ILE A 75 4.11 2.41 8.29
CA ILE A 75 4.34 1.77 6.98
C ILE A 75 3.33 2.29 5.96
N SER A 76 3.78 2.50 4.74
CA SER A 76 2.86 2.71 3.64
C SER A 76 2.18 1.39 3.24
N SER A 77 1.13 1.46 2.45
CA SER A 77 0.72 0.32 1.63
C SER A 77 1.85 -0.01 0.65
N THR A 78 1.84 -1.21 0.10
CA THR A 78 2.81 -1.52 -0.94
C THR A 78 2.39 -0.86 -2.24
N PHE A 79 3.37 -0.42 -3.02
CA PHE A 79 3.18 0.14 -4.35
C PHE A 79 4.11 -0.55 -5.34
N ILE A 80 3.81 -0.44 -6.62
CA ILE A 80 4.61 -1.07 -7.66
C ILE A 80 5.87 -0.25 -7.92
N TYR A 81 7.00 -0.95 -8.05
CA TYR A 81 8.16 -0.44 -8.75
C TYR A 81 8.39 -1.22 -10.05
N ARG A 82 8.98 -0.58 -11.03
CA ARG A 82 9.43 -1.19 -12.28
C ARG A 82 10.84 -0.75 -12.58
N GLN A 83 11.70 -1.67 -12.93
CA GLN A 83 13.04 -1.35 -13.40
C GLN A 83 13.04 -1.24 -14.91
N GLU A 84 13.67 -0.20 -15.42
CA GLU A 84 13.95 0.01 -16.85
C GLU A 84 15.43 0.33 -17.01
N ASN A 85 16.15 -0.62 -17.57
CA ASN A 85 17.62 -0.54 -17.65
C ASN A 85 18.21 -0.30 -16.24
N GLU A 86 18.93 0.82 -16.05
CA GLU A 86 19.55 1.20 -14.78
C GLU A 86 18.62 2.02 -13.85
N HIS A 87 17.42 2.40 -14.31
CA HIS A 87 16.51 3.26 -13.57
C HIS A 87 15.36 2.47 -12.93
N THR A 88 15.01 2.82 -11.69
CA THR A 88 13.83 2.29 -11.03
C THR A 88 12.72 3.34 -11.01
N ILE A 89 11.59 3.03 -11.63
CA ILE A 89 10.38 3.85 -11.61
C ILE A 89 9.54 3.39 -10.41
N TYR A 90 9.29 4.28 -9.48
CA TYR A 90 8.42 4.05 -8.32
C TYR A 90 7.07 4.70 -8.58
N TYR A 91 6.00 3.96 -8.45
CA TYR A 91 4.64 4.49 -8.60
C TYR A 91 4.02 4.79 -7.24
N LEU A 92 3.39 5.97 -7.11
CA LEU A 92 2.64 6.38 -5.92
C LEU A 92 1.17 6.60 -6.26
N PRO A 93 0.26 6.45 -5.29
CA PRO A 93 -1.14 6.78 -5.50
C PRO A 93 -1.28 8.27 -5.85
N ARG A 94 -2.08 8.55 -6.88
CA ARG A 94 -2.41 9.92 -7.21
C ARG A 94 -3.30 10.49 -6.11
N PRO A 95 -2.97 11.66 -5.53
CA PRO A 95 -3.83 12.34 -4.56
C PRO A 95 -5.23 12.64 -5.12
N LEU A 96 -6.24 12.55 -4.29
CA LEU A 96 -7.64 12.77 -4.67
C LEU A 96 -7.99 14.26 -4.88
N LYS A 97 -7.06 15.18 -4.58
CA LYS A 97 -7.13 16.58 -5.00
C LYS A 97 -6.33 16.79 -6.29
N PHE A 98 -6.76 17.76 -7.07
CA PHE A 98 -6.00 18.17 -8.25
C PHE A 98 -4.69 18.87 -7.85
N PRO A 99 -3.62 18.73 -8.65
CA PRO A 99 -2.41 19.50 -8.45
C PRO A 99 -2.69 21.01 -8.67
N ILE A 100 -1.82 21.86 -8.12
CA ILE A 100 -1.89 23.29 -8.42
C ILE A 100 -1.78 23.51 -9.93
N ASN A 101 -2.38 24.59 -10.43
CA ASN A 101 -2.44 24.94 -11.86
C ASN A 101 -3.20 23.94 -12.76
N TYR A 102 -3.89 22.94 -12.17
CA TYR A 102 -4.78 22.09 -12.97
C TYR A 102 -5.91 22.93 -13.58
N PRO A 103 -6.14 22.88 -14.90
CA PRO A 103 -7.15 23.71 -15.59
C PRO A 103 -8.56 23.36 -15.13
N ASN A 104 -9.43 24.40 -15.05
CA ASN A 104 -10.81 24.25 -14.56
C ASN A 104 -11.77 23.72 -15.63
N GLU A 105 -11.50 23.96 -16.90
CA GLU A 105 -12.50 23.89 -17.98
C GLU A 105 -12.17 22.88 -19.08
N GLU A 106 -11.04 22.20 -19.02
CA GLU A 106 -10.64 21.29 -20.08
C GLU A 106 -11.09 19.85 -19.80
N LEU A 107 -12.10 19.41 -20.51
CA LEU A 107 -12.69 18.07 -20.37
C LEU A 107 -12.10 17.01 -21.30
N GLU A 108 -11.39 17.42 -22.36
CA GLU A 108 -10.91 16.49 -23.40
C GLU A 108 -9.99 15.42 -22.85
N PHE A 109 -9.03 15.82 -22.00
CA PHE A 109 -8.08 14.87 -21.38
C PHE A 109 -8.53 14.31 -20.02
N PHE A 110 -9.66 14.78 -19.48
CA PHE A 110 -10.09 14.40 -18.12
C PHE A 110 -10.27 12.89 -17.94
N LYS A 111 -10.76 12.20 -18.94
CA LYS A 111 -10.89 10.72 -18.91
C LYS A 111 -9.53 10.04 -18.80
N THR A 112 -8.52 10.54 -19.51
CA THR A 112 -7.14 10.03 -19.45
C THR A 112 -6.52 10.33 -18.09
N TYR A 113 -6.64 11.56 -17.58
CA TYR A 113 -6.19 11.93 -16.23
C TYR A 113 -6.85 11.06 -15.15
N LYS A 114 -8.17 10.81 -15.21
CA LYS A 114 -8.88 9.95 -14.27
C LYS A 114 -8.38 8.51 -14.23
N LYS A 115 -7.88 7.99 -15.33
CA LYS A 115 -7.30 6.64 -15.41
C LYS A 115 -5.93 6.54 -14.73
N LEU A 116 -5.25 7.65 -14.46
CA LEU A 116 -3.97 7.70 -13.76
C LEU A 116 -4.19 7.54 -12.25
N ASN A 117 -4.44 6.31 -11.80
CA ASN A 117 -4.59 6.02 -10.37
C ASN A 117 -3.24 6.07 -9.63
N TYR A 118 -2.15 5.84 -10.35
CA TYR A 118 -0.78 5.88 -9.86
C TYR A 118 0.07 6.72 -10.80
N LEU A 119 1.01 7.45 -10.22
CA LEU A 119 1.95 8.31 -10.94
C LEU A 119 3.38 7.87 -10.65
N PRO A 120 4.31 7.92 -11.62
CA PRO A 120 5.73 7.83 -11.35
C PRO A 120 6.16 8.89 -10.34
N LEU A 121 7.12 8.57 -9.48
CA LEU A 121 7.63 9.46 -8.43
C LEU A 121 8.00 10.85 -8.96
N GLU A 122 8.64 10.92 -10.13
CA GLU A 122 9.05 12.16 -10.78
C GLU A 122 7.85 13.06 -11.11
N VAL A 123 6.81 12.50 -11.76
CA VAL A 123 5.58 13.23 -12.09
C VAL A 123 4.81 13.61 -10.83
N TRP A 124 4.73 12.66 -9.88
CA TRP A 124 4.06 12.90 -8.61
C TRP A 124 4.72 14.06 -7.84
N GLN A 125 6.06 14.06 -7.75
CA GLN A 125 6.82 15.12 -7.08
C GLN A 125 6.64 16.47 -7.80
N ARG A 126 6.73 16.52 -9.11
CA ARG A 126 6.54 17.74 -9.88
C ARG A 126 5.14 18.31 -9.71
N TRP A 127 4.11 17.47 -9.83
CA TRP A 127 2.72 17.92 -9.75
C TRP A 127 2.29 18.33 -8.34
N TYR A 128 2.79 17.67 -7.30
CA TYR A 128 2.28 17.84 -5.94
C TYR A 128 3.30 18.43 -4.94
N GLN A 129 4.55 18.58 -5.31
CA GLN A 129 5.55 19.21 -4.45
C GLN A 129 6.38 20.27 -5.20
N GLY A 130 6.30 20.28 -6.52
CA GLY A 130 7.01 21.22 -7.39
C GLY A 130 6.14 22.33 -7.93
N GLU A 131 6.27 22.60 -9.22
CA GLU A 131 5.61 23.67 -9.95
C GLU A 131 4.13 23.42 -10.25
N GLY A 132 3.67 22.18 -10.08
CA GLY A 132 2.31 21.79 -10.37
C GLY A 132 2.10 21.31 -11.79
N PHE A 133 0.86 21.42 -12.26
CA PHE A 133 0.46 21.05 -13.62
C PHE A 133 0.82 22.15 -14.61
N ILE A 134 1.36 21.78 -15.77
CA ILE A 134 1.81 22.73 -16.80
C ILE A 134 1.10 22.48 -18.13
N GLY A 135 1.15 23.46 -19.06
CA GLY A 135 0.50 23.35 -20.37
C GLY A 135 0.93 22.12 -21.18
N ALA A 136 2.21 21.77 -21.13
CA ALA A 136 2.72 20.57 -21.79
C ALA A 136 2.09 19.26 -21.27
N ASP A 137 1.66 19.20 -19.99
CA ASP A 137 0.93 18.05 -19.44
C ASP A 137 -0.45 17.92 -20.09
N THR A 138 -1.14 19.05 -20.30
CA THR A 138 -2.42 19.11 -21.01
C THR A 138 -2.28 18.56 -22.43
N GLU A 139 -1.34 19.09 -23.18
CA GLU A 139 -1.09 18.67 -24.57
C GLU A 139 -0.77 17.18 -24.65
N GLU A 140 0.04 16.69 -23.74
CA GLU A 140 0.42 15.27 -23.73
C GLU A 140 -0.71 14.35 -23.30
N LEU A 141 -1.55 14.73 -22.34
CA LEU A 141 -2.74 13.98 -21.95
C LEU A 141 -3.79 13.93 -23.08
N ILE A 142 -3.94 15.03 -23.85
CA ILE A 142 -4.75 15.03 -25.06
C ILE A 142 -4.17 14.09 -26.11
N ALA A 143 -2.86 14.17 -26.34
CA ALA A 143 -2.17 13.28 -27.27
C ALA A 143 -2.31 11.80 -26.87
N GLU A 144 -2.24 11.48 -25.56
CA GLU A 144 -2.46 10.12 -25.05
C GLU A 144 -3.89 9.64 -25.28
N THR A 145 -4.89 10.53 -25.16
CA THR A 145 -6.28 10.20 -25.46
C THR A 145 -6.44 9.72 -26.92
N ASN A 146 -5.61 10.22 -27.80
CA ASN A 146 -5.56 9.87 -29.21
C ASN A 146 -4.51 8.77 -29.55
N GLY A 147 -3.85 8.20 -28.52
CA GLY A 147 -2.80 7.17 -28.72
C GLY A 147 -1.50 7.68 -29.37
N LYS A 148 -1.23 8.98 -29.29
CA LYS A 148 -0.10 9.66 -29.96
C LYS A 148 0.88 10.32 -28.98
N SER A 149 0.79 10.04 -27.67
CA SER A 149 1.71 10.61 -26.68
C SER A 149 3.13 10.10 -26.90
N ASN A 150 4.10 11.02 -26.94
CA ASN A 150 5.53 10.76 -27.03
C ASN A 150 6.37 11.75 -26.19
N GLY A 151 5.72 12.56 -25.36
CA GLY A 151 6.34 13.56 -24.52
C GLY A 151 6.90 13.02 -23.20
N HIS A 152 7.19 13.93 -22.29
CA HIS A 152 7.82 13.64 -21.01
C HIS A 152 7.03 12.64 -20.14
N LEU A 153 5.68 12.79 -20.04
CA LEU A 153 4.87 11.88 -19.26
C LEU A 153 4.99 10.43 -19.75
N ARG A 154 5.02 10.25 -21.07
CA ARG A 154 5.22 8.92 -21.68
C ARG A 154 6.61 8.37 -21.38
N GLN A 155 7.65 9.19 -21.53
CA GLN A 155 9.04 8.79 -21.34
C GLN A 155 9.34 8.35 -19.91
N VAL A 156 8.74 8.98 -18.91
CA VAL A 156 8.89 8.59 -17.49
C VAL A 156 7.92 7.48 -17.03
N GLY A 157 7.17 6.88 -17.95
CA GLY A 157 6.32 5.72 -17.69
C GLY A 157 4.97 6.02 -17.06
N THR A 158 4.43 7.24 -17.18
CA THR A 158 3.15 7.64 -16.55
C THR A 158 1.98 6.74 -16.97
N PHE A 159 1.99 6.25 -18.19
CA PHE A 159 0.92 5.41 -18.74
C PHE A 159 1.22 3.90 -18.65
N ASP A 160 2.32 3.52 -18.01
CA ASP A 160 2.87 2.17 -18.08
C ASP A 160 2.69 1.35 -16.79
N TYR A 161 1.96 1.88 -15.81
CA TYR A 161 1.70 1.19 -14.53
C TYR A 161 1.24 -0.27 -14.73
N LYS A 162 0.27 -0.48 -15.61
CA LYS A 162 -0.27 -1.82 -15.88
C LYS A 162 0.71 -2.78 -16.54
N LYS A 163 1.79 -2.26 -17.16
CA LYS A 163 2.81 -3.11 -17.78
C LYS A 163 3.71 -3.80 -16.75
N ALA A 164 3.65 -3.38 -15.49
CA ALA A 164 4.47 -3.94 -14.41
C ALA A 164 3.96 -5.29 -13.90
N VAL A 165 2.69 -5.61 -14.11
CA VAL A 165 2.03 -6.80 -13.59
C VAL A 165 1.14 -7.44 -14.64
N GLU A 166 0.96 -8.75 -14.50
CA GLU A 166 -0.03 -9.52 -15.22
C GLU A 166 -0.97 -10.20 -14.21
N ILE A 167 -2.27 -10.20 -14.49
CA ILE A 167 -3.26 -10.86 -13.64
C ILE A 167 -3.89 -11.99 -14.43
N ASP A 168 -3.64 -13.22 -13.96
CA ASP A 168 -4.09 -14.44 -14.58
C ASP A 168 -5.08 -15.20 -13.70
N GLN A 169 -6.08 -15.78 -14.33
CA GLN A 169 -7.04 -16.67 -13.68
C GLN A 169 -6.73 -18.12 -14.03
N ILE A 170 -6.29 -18.88 -13.02
CA ILE A 170 -5.85 -20.26 -13.19
C ILE A 170 -6.95 -21.21 -12.72
N PRO A 171 -7.43 -22.17 -13.57
CA PRO A 171 -8.36 -23.19 -13.14
C PRO A 171 -7.68 -24.19 -12.18
N LYS A 172 -8.38 -24.56 -11.13
CA LYS A 172 -7.97 -25.56 -10.15
C LYS A 172 -9.09 -26.57 -9.93
N ILE A 173 -8.74 -27.77 -9.59
CA ILE A 173 -9.69 -28.85 -9.28
C ILE A 173 -9.48 -29.32 -7.84
N ALA A 174 -10.52 -29.23 -7.04
CA ALA A 174 -10.61 -29.90 -5.76
C ALA A 174 -11.20 -31.31 -5.98
N VAL A 175 -10.51 -32.33 -5.46
CA VAL A 175 -10.97 -33.71 -5.53
C VAL A 175 -11.28 -34.20 -4.13
N ASP A 176 -12.53 -34.59 -3.90
CA ASP A 176 -12.91 -35.25 -2.66
C ASP A 176 -12.26 -36.64 -2.59
N ARG A 177 -11.53 -36.92 -1.53
CA ARG A 177 -10.75 -38.18 -1.39
C ARG A 177 -11.62 -39.41 -1.17
N VAL A 178 -12.83 -39.23 -0.68
CA VAL A 178 -13.75 -40.33 -0.35
C VAL A 178 -14.67 -40.60 -1.55
N THR A 179 -15.37 -39.58 -2.02
CA THR A 179 -16.34 -39.73 -3.11
C THR A 179 -15.74 -39.63 -4.50
N ARG A 180 -14.50 -39.13 -4.61
CA ARG A 180 -13.82 -38.79 -5.87
C ARG A 180 -14.56 -37.75 -6.70
N ALA A 181 -15.55 -37.09 -6.13
CA ALA A 181 -16.22 -35.96 -6.78
C ALA A 181 -15.22 -34.83 -7.00
N THR A 182 -15.34 -34.17 -8.15
CA THR A 182 -14.47 -33.07 -8.53
C THR A 182 -15.25 -31.75 -8.51
N ASN A 183 -14.61 -30.69 -8.03
CA ASN A 183 -15.14 -29.33 -8.10
C ASN A 183 -14.10 -28.45 -8.79
N LEU A 184 -14.48 -27.87 -9.94
CA LEU A 184 -13.66 -26.92 -10.68
C LEU A 184 -13.87 -25.51 -10.07
N TYR A 185 -12.78 -24.83 -9.76
CA TYR A 185 -12.80 -23.44 -9.33
C TYR A 185 -11.63 -22.68 -9.95
N HIS A 186 -11.66 -21.35 -9.88
CA HIS A 186 -10.63 -20.51 -10.45
C HIS A 186 -9.97 -19.69 -9.34
N THR A 187 -8.66 -19.50 -9.46
CA THR A 187 -7.89 -18.63 -8.56
C THR A 187 -7.17 -17.59 -9.40
N CYS A 188 -7.36 -16.31 -9.06
CA CYS A 188 -6.59 -15.22 -9.67
C CYS A 188 -5.25 -15.06 -8.98
N PHE A 189 -4.21 -14.86 -9.80
CA PHE A 189 -2.87 -14.52 -9.36
C PHE A 189 -2.39 -13.26 -10.05
N VAL A 190 -1.63 -12.46 -9.32
CA VAL A 190 -0.81 -11.39 -9.86
C VAL A 190 0.60 -11.91 -10.04
N GLN A 191 1.19 -11.66 -11.21
CA GLN A 191 2.58 -11.96 -11.51
C GLN A 191 3.32 -10.66 -11.80
N PHE A 192 4.47 -10.51 -11.19
CA PHE A 192 5.40 -9.42 -11.45
C PHE A 192 6.37 -9.82 -12.54
N ARG A 193 6.87 -8.84 -13.30
CA ARG A 193 7.88 -9.12 -14.33
C ARG A 193 9.18 -9.58 -13.70
N SER A 194 9.83 -10.55 -14.34
CA SER A 194 11.15 -11.06 -13.99
C SER A 194 12.10 -10.94 -15.21
N GLY A 195 13.40 -10.99 -14.99
CA GLY A 195 14.41 -10.87 -16.07
C GLY A 195 15.03 -9.49 -16.14
N GLU A 196 15.25 -8.96 -17.35
CA GLU A 196 16.03 -7.72 -17.59
C GLU A 196 15.40 -6.46 -16.99
N ASN A 197 14.07 -6.37 -17.02
CA ASN A 197 13.31 -5.23 -16.48
C ASN A 197 12.30 -5.71 -15.42
N PRO A 198 12.78 -6.13 -14.24
CA PRO A 198 11.91 -6.71 -13.22
C PRO A 198 11.00 -5.64 -12.59
N SER A 199 9.88 -6.11 -12.10
CA SER A 199 8.97 -5.34 -11.27
C SER A 199 8.70 -6.05 -9.96
N GLY A 200 8.11 -5.33 -9.03
CA GLY A 200 7.73 -5.85 -7.73
C GLY A 200 7.01 -4.81 -6.90
N LEU A 201 6.89 -5.08 -5.62
CA LEU A 201 6.30 -4.15 -4.68
C LEU A 201 7.38 -3.46 -3.84
N TYR A 202 7.09 -2.24 -3.41
CA TYR A 202 7.87 -1.55 -2.40
C TYR A 202 6.94 -0.89 -1.39
N PHE A 203 7.46 -0.58 -0.23
CA PHE A 203 6.78 0.27 0.74
C PHE A 203 7.77 1.19 1.44
N LEU A 204 7.24 2.29 1.97
CA LEU A 204 7.98 3.22 2.81
C LEU A 204 7.82 2.80 4.27
N LEU A 205 8.91 2.83 5.00
CA LEU A 205 8.95 2.58 6.43
C LEU A 205 9.55 3.79 7.14
N GLN A 206 8.84 4.30 8.12
CA GLN A 206 9.31 5.34 9.03
C GLN A 206 9.43 4.74 10.42
N LEU A 207 10.62 4.76 11.00
CA LEU A 207 10.93 4.30 12.36
C LEU A 207 11.08 5.49 13.30
N SER A 208 10.43 5.44 14.45
CA SER A 208 10.75 6.32 15.57
C SER A 208 12.05 5.85 16.25
N PRO A 209 12.64 6.61 17.17
CA PRO A 209 13.81 6.14 17.94
C PRO A 209 13.55 4.81 18.66
N GLU A 210 12.34 4.58 19.15
CA GLU A 210 11.95 3.29 19.74
C GLU A 210 11.80 2.18 18.69
N GLY A 211 11.31 2.52 17.51
CA GLY A 211 11.21 1.59 16.37
C GLY A 211 12.57 1.18 15.83
N GLU A 212 13.55 2.08 15.87
CA GLU A 212 14.91 1.79 15.40
C GLU A 212 15.60 0.73 16.26
N LYS A 213 15.33 0.69 17.56
CA LYS A 213 15.80 -0.39 18.46
C LYS A 213 15.25 -1.76 18.08
N LEU A 214 14.14 -1.80 17.33
CA LEU A 214 13.50 -3.02 16.85
C LEU A 214 13.90 -3.39 15.41
N ALA A 215 14.72 -2.56 14.75
CA ALA A 215 14.99 -2.70 13.31
C ALA A 215 15.46 -4.09 12.90
N ASP A 216 16.41 -4.70 13.64
CA ASP A 216 16.93 -6.02 13.34
C ASP A 216 15.87 -7.12 13.48
N LYS A 217 15.02 -7.04 14.53
CA LYS A 217 13.90 -7.97 14.69
C LYS A 217 12.87 -7.83 13.58
N LEU A 218 12.55 -6.58 13.21
CA LEU A 218 11.64 -6.28 12.11
C LEU A 218 12.18 -6.79 10.78
N LYS A 219 13.47 -6.61 10.53
CA LYS A 219 14.15 -7.08 9.33
C LYS A 219 14.14 -8.60 9.25
N ALA A 220 14.54 -9.30 10.31
CA ALA A 220 14.51 -10.76 10.38
C ALA A 220 13.10 -11.32 10.14
N THR A 221 12.10 -10.68 10.75
CA THR A 221 10.68 -11.07 10.57
C THR A 221 10.22 -10.90 9.11
N LEU A 222 10.62 -9.83 8.44
CA LEU A 222 10.22 -9.57 7.07
C LEU A 222 10.89 -10.56 6.09
N HIS A 223 12.14 -10.94 6.34
CA HIS A 223 12.82 -11.98 5.57
C HIS A 223 12.10 -13.33 5.71
N LEU A 224 11.74 -13.73 6.93
CA LEU A 224 10.96 -14.96 7.12
C LEU A 224 9.58 -14.88 6.45
N LEU A 225 8.92 -13.72 6.51
CA LEU A 225 7.66 -13.50 5.78
C LEU A 225 7.85 -13.69 4.27
N GLY A 226 8.98 -13.27 3.72
CA GLY A 226 9.34 -13.49 2.32
C GLY A 226 9.44 -14.99 1.95
N GLU A 227 10.05 -15.79 2.81
CA GLU A 227 10.15 -17.24 2.61
C GLU A 227 8.80 -17.96 2.72
N GLU A 228 7.96 -17.54 3.65
CA GLU A 228 6.64 -18.14 3.87
C GLU A 228 5.58 -17.64 2.87
N GLY A 229 5.79 -16.47 2.29
CA GLY A 229 4.88 -15.83 1.35
C GLY A 229 3.88 -14.89 2.02
N LEU A 230 3.47 -13.88 1.25
CA LEU A 230 2.47 -12.86 1.59
C LEU A 230 1.21 -13.06 0.77
N GLY A 231 0.04 -13.01 1.42
CA GLY A 231 -1.25 -13.17 0.77
C GLY A 231 -1.88 -14.54 0.96
N GLY A 232 -2.74 -14.94 0.03
CA GLY A 232 -3.39 -16.25 -0.05
C GLY A 232 -2.57 -17.28 -0.82
N GLU A 233 -3.06 -18.52 -0.90
CA GLU A 233 -2.49 -19.60 -1.69
C GLU A 233 -1.01 -19.95 -1.35
N ARG A 234 -0.54 -19.57 -0.15
CA ARG A 234 0.84 -19.79 0.31
C ARG A 234 1.21 -21.28 0.39
N SER A 235 0.25 -22.15 0.71
CA SER A 235 0.43 -23.59 0.74
C SER A 235 0.76 -24.19 -0.64
N SER A 236 0.40 -23.51 -1.71
CA SER A 236 0.77 -23.85 -3.09
C SER A 236 2.00 -23.08 -3.59
N GLY A 237 2.74 -22.42 -2.71
CA GLY A 237 3.98 -21.70 -3.03
C GLY A 237 3.81 -20.27 -3.50
N ALA A 238 2.60 -19.72 -3.47
CA ALA A 238 2.35 -18.34 -3.89
C ALA A 238 2.82 -17.31 -2.85
N GLY A 239 3.14 -16.12 -3.32
CA GLY A 239 3.43 -14.97 -2.49
C GLY A 239 4.84 -14.91 -1.90
N ARG A 240 5.76 -15.77 -2.29
CA ARG A 240 7.16 -15.71 -1.86
C ARG A 240 7.88 -14.54 -2.50
N PHE A 241 8.75 -13.89 -1.73
CA PHE A 241 9.51 -12.73 -2.21
C PHE A 241 10.85 -12.61 -1.51
N GLN A 242 11.79 -11.98 -2.17
CA GLN A 242 13.05 -11.53 -1.61
C GLN A 242 12.91 -10.09 -1.12
N VAL A 243 13.52 -9.78 0.02
CA VAL A 243 13.49 -8.46 0.64
C VAL A 243 14.79 -7.73 0.35
N GLU A 244 14.67 -6.52 -0.18
CA GLU A 244 15.78 -5.60 -0.30
C GLU A 244 15.50 -4.39 0.60
N TRP A 245 16.33 -4.22 1.63
CA TRP A 245 16.20 -3.16 2.62
C TRP A 245 17.16 -2.03 2.30
N LEU A 246 16.62 -0.93 1.80
CA LEU A 246 17.40 0.20 1.29
C LEU A 246 17.35 1.39 2.26
N GLU A 247 18.44 2.11 2.33
CA GLU A 247 18.39 3.50 2.76
C GLU A 247 17.57 4.31 1.76
N LEU A 248 17.01 5.42 2.23
CA LEU A 248 16.13 6.21 1.39
C LEU A 248 16.95 6.92 0.29
N PRO A 249 16.72 6.65 -1.00
CA PRO A 249 17.39 7.33 -2.09
C PRO A 249 17.20 8.86 -2.03
N GLU A 250 18.12 9.63 -2.58
CA GLU A 250 18.10 11.11 -2.53
C GLU A 250 16.79 11.71 -3.07
N THR A 251 16.25 11.13 -4.14
CA THR A 251 14.96 11.55 -4.71
C THR A 251 13.83 11.42 -3.69
N TRP A 252 13.81 10.32 -2.94
CA TRP A 252 12.83 10.09 -1.89
C TRP A 252 13.07 10.96 -0.66
N GLN A 253 14.33 11.27 -0.32
CA GLN A 253 14.64 12.20 0.77
C GLN A 253 14.02 13.58 0.53
N LYS A 254 14.08 14.07 -0.72
CA LYS A 254 13.41 15.32 -1.12
C LYS A 254 11.89 15.26 -0.90
N VAL A 255 11.27 14.12 -1.24
CA VAL A 255 9.82 13.91 -1.11
C VAL A 255 9.36 13.88 0.35
N VAL A 256 10.05 13.10 1.20
CA VAL A 256 9.64 12.96 2.61
C VAL A 256 9.99 14.18 3.48
N ASN A 257 10.99 14.96 3.08
CA ASN A 257 11.40 16.18 3.78
C ASN A 257 10.73 17.46 3.23
N PHE A 258 9.84 17.32 2.25
CA PHE A 258 9.07 18.45 1.75
C PHE A 258 8.21 19.05 2.86
N SER A 259 8.28 20.38 3.09
CA SER A 259 7.68 21.03 4.25
C SER A 259 6.68 22.15 3.92
N THR A 260 6.62 22.58 2.65
CA THR A 260 5.78 23.72 2.22
C THR A 260 4.42 23.28 1.64
N GLY A 261 3.94 22.09 1.99
CA GLY A 261 2.64 21.59 1.58
C GLY A 261 1.51 22.23 2.35
N ASN A 262 0.38 22.45 1.68
CA ASN A 262 -0.88 22.91 2.30
C ASN A 262 -1.82 21.74 2.64
N TYR A 263 -1.47 20.54 2.21
CA TYR A 263 -2.22 19.29 2.47
C TYR A 263 -1.28 18.13 2.73
N HIS A 264 -1.85 17.03 3.24
CA HIS A 264 -1.19 15.73 3.41
C HIS A 264 -1.97 14.64 2.68
N THR A 265 -1.29 13.85 1.85
CA THR A 265 -1.91 12.71 1.16
C THR A 265 -1.49 11.40 1.80
N LEU A 266 -2.44 10.48 1.96
CA LEU A 266 -2.19 9.16 2.57
C LEU A 266 -1.41 8.25 1.63
N MET A 267 -0.39 7.61 2.17
CA MET A 267 0.35 6.50 1.57
C MET A 267 -0.02 5.14 2.20
N SER A 268 -0.86 5.16 3.23
CA SER A 268 -1.34 3.98 3.95
C SER A 268 -2.85 4.08 4.17
N LEU A 269 -3.46 3.00 4.62
CA LEU A 269 -4.79 3.09 5.21
C LEU A 269 -4.72 3.88 6.52
N PHE A 270 -5.80 4.61 6.81
CA PHE A 270 -5.92 5.42 8.02
C PHE A 270 -7.24 5.14 8.73
N TRP A 271 -7.18 4.96 10.04
CA TRP A 271 -8.32 4.87 10.92
C TRP A 271 -8.05 5.56 12.24
N ASP A 272 -9.00 6.36 12.69
CA ASP A 272 -8.98 7.01 14.00
C ASP A 272 -10.40 7.21 14.54
N ILE A 273 -10.53 7.45 15.83
CA ILE A 273 -11.73 7.88 16.52
C ILE A 273 -11.36 8.82 17.69
N PRO A 274 -12.15 9.88 17.93
CA PRO A 274 -13.23 10.36 17.05
C PRO A 274 -12.68 11.06 15.80
N ILE A 275 -13.43 10.98 14.71
CA ILE A 275 -13.20 11.82 13.52
C ILE A 275 -14.12 13.04 13.67
N THR A 276 -13.54 14.23 13.70
CA THR A 276 -14.29 15.47 13.83
C THR A 276 -14.65 16.06 12.46
N THR A 277 -15.69 16.85 12.39
CA THR A 277 -16.08 17.58 11.17
C THR A 277 -14.95 18.51 10.70
N GLU A 278 -14.23 19.13 11.63
CA GLU A 278 -13.10 20.02 11.34
C GLU A 278 -11.98 19.29 10.63
N PHE A 279 -11.69 18.05 11.03
CA PHE A 279 -10.68 17.21 10.37
C PHE A 279 -11.06 16.87 8.92
N LEU A 280 -12.36 16.76 8.63
CA LEU A 280 -12.89 16.47 7.30
C LEU A 280 -13.08 17.74 6.44
N ASN A 281 -12.97 18.92 7.01
CA ASN A 281 -13.06 20.17 6.25
C ASN A 281 -11.99 20.21 5.16
N ASN A 282 -12.41 20.54 3.93
CA ASN A 282 -11.55 20.56 2.74
C ASN A 282 -10.79 19.23 2.44
N ALA A 283 -11.17 18.13 3.09
CA ALA A 283 -10.64 16.82 2.76
C ALA A 283 -11.21 16.31 1.42
N SER A 284 -10.41 15.48 0.74
CA SER A 284 -10.85 14.66 -0.40
C SER A 284 -10.46 13.24 -0.09
N TYR A 285 -11.42 12.36 0.12
CA TYR A 285 -11.13 11.02 0.61
C TYR A 285 -11.99 9.95 -0.04
N ASP A 286 -11.48 8.74 0.00
CA ASP A 286 -12.19 7.51 -0.31
C ASP A 286 -12.12 6.55 0.89
N ILE A 287 -13.12 5.67 1.00
CA ILE A 287 -13.27 4.75 2.13
C ILE A 287 -13.22 3.32 1.64
N GLN A 288 -12.34 2.54 2.27
CA GLN A 288 -12.18 1.13 2.02
C GLN A 288 -12.71 0.29 3.18
N GLU A 289 -13.61 -0.66 2.92
CA GLU A 289 -14.00 -1.66 3.91
C GLU A 289 -12.92 -2.73 4.05
N ARG A 290 -12.58 -3.05 5.30
CA ARG A 290 -11.54 -4.02 5.64
C ARG A 290 -12.10 -5.08 6.56
N GLY A 291 -12.13 -6.31 6.06
CA GLY A 291 -12.60 -7.51 6.76
C GLY A 291 -11.55 -8.62 6.72
N GLY A 292 -11.99 -9.86 6.84
CA GLY A 292 -11.16 -11.06 6.71
C GLY A 292 -11.46 -12.12 7.75
N TRP A 293 -10.79 -13.25 7.64
CA TRP A 293 -10.98 -14.42 8.49
C TRP A 293 -9.84 -14.61 9.47
N ILE A 294 -10.12 -15.31 10.55
CA ILE A 294 -9.11 -15.87 11.44
C ILE A 294 -8.86 -17.30 10.97
N ALA A 295 -7.62 -17.58 10.55
CA ALA A 295 -7.27 -18.83 9.87
C ALA A 295 -7.65 -20.10 10.65
N GLU A 296 -7.55 -20.09 11.99
CA GLU A 296 -7.73 -21.30 12.80
C GLU A 296 -9.19 -21.65 13.11
N ASN A 297 -10.12 -20.66 13.12
CA ASN A 297 -11.43 -20.85 13.71
C ASN A 297 -12.61 -20.50 12.78
N GLN A 298 -12.36 -20.24 11.51
CA GLN A 298 -13.38 -19.80 10.55
C GLN A 298 -14.25 -18.61 11.04
N LEU A 299 -13.75 -17.83 11.99
CA LEU A 299 -14.40 -16.65 12.50
C LEU A 299 -14.04 -15.43 11.64
N ARG A 300 -15.00 -14.59 11.34
CA ARG A 300 -14.76 -13.30 10.69
C ARG A 300 -14.28 -12.27 11.70
N ARG A 301 -13.22 -11.54 11.35
CA ARG A 301 -12.82 -10.33 12.08
C ARG A 301 -13.91 -9.28 11.97
N LYS A 302 -14.01 -8.38 12.96
CA LYS A 302 -14.89 -7.21 12.85
C LYS A 302 -14.50 -6.41 11.61
N MET A 303 -15.50 -6.02 10.84
CA MET A 303 -15.31 -5.14 9.69
C MET A 303 -15.05 -3.72 10.16
N VAL A 304 -14.14 -3.02 9.48
CA VAL A 304 -13.81 -1.62 9.76
C VAL A 304 -13.72 -0.84 8.44
N ARG A 305 -14.16 0.42 8.47
CA ARG A 305 -14.01 1.36 7.36
C ARG A 305 -12.80 2.23 7.61
N MET A 306 -11.93 2.33 6.64
CA MET A 306 -10.67 3.06 6.73
C MET A 306 -10.54 4.01 5.55
N PHE A 307 -9.95 5.17 5.75
CA PHE A 307 -9.58 6.05 4.64
C PHE A 307 -8.48 5.40 3.82
N SER A 308 -8.62 5.46 2.50
CA SER A 308 -7.69 4.80 1.58
C SER A 308 -6.53 5.70 1.16
N GLU A 309 -5.53 5.06 0.58
CA GLU A 309 -4.36 5.73 0.00
C GLU A 309 -4.81 6.74 -1.08
N GLY A 310 -4.11 7.87 -1.17
CA GLY A 310 -4.47 8.99 -2.03
C GLY A 310 -5.46 9.97 -1.38
N SER A 311 -6.13 9.62 -0.28
CA SER A 311 -6.97 10.57 0.48
C SER A 311 -6.13 11.74 1.00
N VAL A 312 -6.71 12.94 0.97
CA VAL A 312 -6.02 14.20 1.24
C VAL A 312 -6.70 14.94 2.38
N PHE A 313 -5.90 15.41 3.34
CA PHE A 313 -6.33 16.15 4.53
C PHE A 313 -5.47 17.40 4.73
N ILE A 314 -5.97 18.40 5.43
CA ILE A 314 -5.23 19.64 5.76
C ILE A 314 -4.08 19.34 6.73
N ALA A 315 -4.30 18.46 7.73
CA ALA A 315 -3.31 18.10 8.73
C ALA A 315 -2.86 16.64 8.55
N PRO A 316 -1.63 16.28 8.95
CA PRO A 316 -1.16 14.90 8.88
C PRO A 316 -1.98 14.01 9.82
N PRO A 317 -2.67 12.98 9.30
CA PRO A 317 -3.41 12.06 10.14
C PRO A 317 -2.47 11.24 11.03
N ALA A 318 -2.86 10.92 12.25
CA ALA A 318 -2.06 10.10 13.17
C ALA A 318 -2.38 8.60 13.06
N GLY A 319 -3.62 8.26 13.37
CA GLY A 319 -4.12 6.89 13.30
C GLY A 319 -3.77 6.02 14.50
N LYS A 320 -4.50 4.90 14.62
CA LYS A 320 -4.41 3.96 15.74
C LYS A 320 -4.54 2.51 15.28
N LEU A 321 -4.15 1.59 16.16
CA LEU A 321 -4.56 0.20 16.03
C LEU A 321 -6.03 0.07 16.43
N VAL A 322 -6.82 -0.54 15.57
CA VAL A 322 -8.24 -0.88 15.85
C VAL A 322 -8.38 -2.33 16.26
N ASP A 323 -9.10 -2.58 17.35
CA ASP A 323 -9.43 -3.94 17.83
C ASP A 323 -10.54 -4.55 16.96
N VAL A 324 -10.16 -5.50 16.13
CA VAL A 324 -11.06 -6.25 15.24
C VAL A 324 -11.35 -7.66 15.74
N THR A 325 -11.11 -7.93 17.01
CA THR A 325 -11.37 -9.22 17.65
C THR A 325 -12.87 -9.55 17.57
N PRO A 326 -13.26 -10.66 16.94
CA PRO A 326 -14.67 -11.03 16.87
C PRO A 326 -15.20 -11.50 18.23
N GLN A 327 -16.51 -11.42 18.38
CA GLN A 327 -17.18 -11.94 19.57
C GLN A 327 -16.94 -13.45 19.68
N GLY A 328 -16.62 -13.92 20.88
CA GLY A 328 -16.33 -15.34 21.14
C GLY A 328 -14.88 -15.77 20.97
N PHE A 329 -14.02 -14.96 20.35
CA PHE A 329 -12.58 -15.26 20.25
C PHE A 329 -11.85 -14.79 21.53
N LYS A 330 -11.24 -15.73 22.28
CA LYS A 330 -10.65 -15.46 23.62
C LYS A 330 -9.14 -15.67 23.69
N LYS A 331 -8.49 -16.18 22.63
CA LYS A 331 -7.05 -16.52 22.67
C LYS A 331 -6.14 -15.30 22.84
N HIS A 332 -6.41 -14.21 22.11
CA HIS A 332 -5.66 -12.95 22.13
C HIS A 332 -6.47 -11.84 21.44
N ARG A 333 -6.04 -10.59 21.58
CA ARG A 333 -6.60 -9.50 20.79
C ARG A 333 -6.07 -9.52 19.36
N ILE A 334 -6.94 -9.15 18.43
CA ILE A 334 -6.58 -9.03 17.01
C ILE A 334 -6.70 -7.57 16.63
N TYR A 335 -5.59 -7.01 16.17
CA TYR A 335 -5.51 -5.62 15.77
C TYR A 335 -5.35 -5.49 14.26
N ARG A 336 -5.90 -4.42 13.73
CA ARG A 336 -5.66 -3.94 12.38
C ARG A 336 -5.01 -2.56 12.47
N SER A 337 -3.98 -2.31 11.66
CA SER A 337 -3.31 -1.01 11.68
C SER A 337 -4.10 0.01 10.87
N GLY A 338 -4.52 1.08 11.54
CA GLY A 338 -5.00 2.31 10.94
C GLY A 338 -4.01 3.45 11.11
N ILE A 339 -2.75 3.13 11.48
CA ILE A 339 -1.68 4.12 11.66
C ILE A 339 -1.29 4.68 10.31
N SER A 340 -1.44 5.99 10.15
CA SER A 340 -1.17 6.62 8.89
C SER A 340 0.31 6.84 8.63
N LEU A 341 0.70 6.73 7.38
CA LEU A 341 1.86 7.34 6.79
C LEU A 341 1.37 8.28 5.70
N SER A 342 1.65 9.57 5.81
CA SER A 342 1.22 10.58 4.85
C SER A 342 2.41 11.42 4.38
N LEU A 343 2.30 11.98 3.19
CA LEU A 343 3.29 12.89 2.61
C LEU A 343 2.65 14.28 2.41
N PRO A 344 3.39 15.35 2.71
CA PRO A 344 2.92 16.71 2.46
C PRO A 344 2.89 17.00 0.97
N ILE A 345 1.85 17.70 0.52
CA ILE A 345 1.63 18.06 -0.89
C ILE A 345 1.11 19.49 -1.02
N LYS A 346 1.31 20.06 -2.20
CA LYS A 346 0.59 21.23 -2.70
C LYS A 346 -0.56 20.77 -3.58
N ALA A 347 -1.77 21.17 -3.28
CA ALA A 347 -2.93 20.83 -4.08
C ALA A 347 -3.85 22.06 -4.22
N LYS A 348 -4.68 22.00 -5.26
CA LYS A 348 -5.64 23.07 -5.54
C LYS A 348 -6.73 23.07 -4.46
N ASP A 349 -7.06 24.23 -3.93
CA ASP A 349 -8.26 24.44 -3.13
C ASP A 349 -9.50 24.25 -4.03
N LYS A 350 -10.62 23.93 -3.40
CA LYS A 350 -11.88 23.75 -4.15
C LYS A 350 -12.34 25.07 -4.76
#